data_a02370cd885a36395393fce753ae7a43
#
_entry.id   a02370cd885a36395393fce753ae7a43
#
_cell.length_a   1.000
_cell.length_b   1.000
_cell.length_c   1.000
_cell.angle_alpha   90.00
_cell.angle_beta   90.00
_cell.angle_gamma   90.00
#
_symmetry.space_group_name_H-M   'P 1'
#
loop_
_entity.id
_entity.type
_entity.pdbx_description
1 polymer ?
#
loop_
_entity_poly.entity_id
_entity_poly.type
_entity_poly.pdbx_seq_one_letter_code
_entity_poly.pdbx_strand_id
1 'polypeptide(L)'
;KFHRSIEHEGTGRMLKALFASDDHFVHHDALPPIAYFGDEGAANHTRFCAAYDNPGVEFFVYGQQAFSATAAKPSIYPARQTLEASQAIARLHGLNAGCAVFAQQNPLTIDAGVFHNDVISVGNRNVLFYHQSAFLDTDGVLRDLDRQLQGASLVPVMVSERDVSLQDAVGSYLFNSQLLSHADQQMSLVVPGECRENPAVSAYLDTLIDDTTNPIS
;
A
#
# COMPACT_ATOMS: atom_id res chain seq x y z
N LYS A 1 1.63 -14.87 -12.77
CA LYS A 1 0.39 -15.57 -13.18
C LYS A 1 0.30 -15.56 -14.70
N PHE A 2 -0.31 -16.60 -15.27
CA PHE A 2 -0.34 -16.80 -16.74
C PHE A 2 -0.90 -15.59 -17.50
N HIS A 3 -2.04 -15.04 -17.09
CA HIS A 3 -2.65 -13.88 -17.75
C HIS A 3 -1.72 -12.65 -17.78
N ARG A 4 -0.93 -12.40 -16.73
CA ARG A 4 0.01 -11.27 -16.68
C ARG A 4 1.16 -11.41 -17.67
N SER A 5 1.55 -12.63 -18.01
CA SER A 5 2.63 -12.85 -18.99
C SER A 5 2.21 -12.56 -20.42
N ILE A 6 0.91 -12.46 -20.70
CA ILE A 6 0.38 -12.21 -22.05
C ILE A 6 -0.33 -10.87 -22.20
N GLU A 7 -0.78 -10.24 -21.10
CA GLU A 7 -1.57 -9.01 -21.14
C GLU A 7 -0.75 -7.73 -21.08
N HIS A 8 0.48 -7.79 -20.53
CA HIS A 8 1.29 -6.59 -20.25
C HIS A 8 1.58 -5.74 -21.49
N GLU A 9 1.82 -6.36 -22.65
CA GLU A 9 2.06 -5.61 -23.90
C GLU A 9 0.82 -4.82 -24.34
N GLY A 10 -0.37 -5.44 -24.25
CA GLY A 10 -1.65 -4.80 -24.59
C GLY A 10 -1.95 -3.64 -23.64
N THR A 11 -1.78 -3.87 -22.34
CA THR A 11 -1.93 -2.85 -21.30
C THR A 11 -0.94 -1.70 -21.50
N GLY A 12 0.33 -2.00 -21.78
CA GLY A 12 1.35 -0.99 -22.07
C GLY A 12 0.99 -0.11 -23.27
N ARG A 13 0.51 -0.70 -24.38
CA ARG A 13 0.04 0.09 -25.54
C ARG A 13 -1.16 0.98 -25.19
N MET A 14 -2.10 0.47 -24.41
CA MET A 14 -3.26 1.25 -23.96
C MET A 14 -2.83 2.42 -23.08
N LEU A 15 -1.95 2.20 -22.10
CA LEU A 15 -1.44 3.26 -21.23
C LEU A 15 -0.67 4.33 -22.00
N LYS A 16 0.19 3.93 -22.96
CA LYS A 16 0.90 4.88 -23.84
C LYS A 16 -0.05 5.73 -24.69
N ALA A 17 -1.19 5.17 -25.10
CA ALA A 17 -2.20 5.93 -25.86
C ALA A 17 -3.00 6.89 -24.98
N LEU A 18 -3.34 6.49 -23.75
CA LEU A 18 -4.08 7.31 -22.79
C LEU A 18 -3.23 8.43 -22.17
N PHE A 19 -1.96 8.15 -21.89
CA PHE A 19 -1.02 9.06 -21.23
C PHE A 19 0.15 9.38 -22.18
N ALA A 20 -0.15 10.01 -23.31
CA ALA A 20 0.77 10.18 -24.44
C ALA A 20 1.78 11.32 -24.28
N SER A 21 1.65 12.18 -23.28
CA SER A 21 2.54 13.34 -23.11
C SER A 21 3.85 12.92 -22.42
N ASP A 22 4.95 12.94 -23.14
CA ASP A 22 6.29 12.68 -22.62
C ASP A 22 6.78 13.74 -21.61
N ASP A 23 6.14 14.91 -21.55
CA ASP A 23 6.43 15.95 -20.56
C ASP A 23 5.96 15.57 -19.15
N HIS A 24 5.01 14.63 -19.03
CA HIS A 24 4.37 14.27 -17.77
C HIS A 24 4.44 12.79 -17.44
N PHE A 25 4.65 11.93 -18.43
CA PHE A 25 4.57 10.47 -18.25
C PHE A 25 5.79 9.78 -18.86
N VAL A 26 6.36 8.87 -18.09
CA VAL A 26 7.38 7.93 -18.57
C VAL A 26 6.79 6.52 -18.52
N HIS A 27 6.84 5.81 -19.64
CA HIS A 27 6.34 4.45 -19.75
C HIS A 27 7.51 3.46 -19.72
N HIS A 28 7.52 2.61 -18.70
CA HIS A 28 8.48 1.53 -18.56
C HIS A 28 7.89 0.20 -19.06
N ASP A 29 8.73 -0.67 -19.55
CA ASP A 29 8.33 -2.03 -19.85
C ASP A 29 8.13 -2.82 -18.55
N ALA A 30 7.26 -3.84 -18.60
CA ALA A 30 7.06 -4.74 -17.47
C ALA A 30 8.37 -5.46 -17.10
N LEU A 31 8.53 -5.78 -15.82
CA LEU A 31 9.63 -6.62 -15.38
C LEU A 31 9.59 -8.00 -16.07
N PRO A 32 10.73 -8.67 -16.25
CA PRO A 32 10.79 -9.99 -16.87
C PRO A 32 9.83 -10.99 -16.20
N PRO A 33 9.14 -11.87 -16.95
CA PRO A 33 8.12 -12.79 -16.42
C PRO A 33 8.76 -14.01 -15.71
N ILE A 34 9.55 -13.75 -14.68
CA ILE A 34 10.16 -14.77 -13.83
C ILE A 34 9.47 -14.87 -12.48
N ALA A 35 9.63 -15.98 -11.77
CA ALA A 35 8.94 -16.28 -10.52
C ALA A 35 9.12 -15.18 -9.45
N TYR A 36 10.31 -14.56 -9.38
CA TYR A 36 10.61 -13.52 -8.39
C TYR A 36 10.03 -12.15 -8.71
N PHE A 37 9.53 -11.95 -9.93
CA PHE A 37 8.86 -10.72 -10.37
C PHE A 37 7.38 -10.99 -10.70
N GLY A 38 6.77 -11.93 -9.99
CA GLY A 38 5.42 -12.40 -10.28
C GLY A 38 4.28 -11.44 -9.98
N ASP A 39 4.53 -10.41 -9.18
CA ASP A 39 3.53 -9.43 -8.78
C ASP A 39 4.18 -8.10 -8.38
N GLU A 40 4.20 -7.16 -9.29
CA GLU A 40 4.69 -5.78 -9.08
C GLU A 40 3.57 -4.73 -9.11
N GLY A 41 2.33 -5.15 -8.84
CA GLY A 41 1.14 -4.31 -8.98
C GLY A 41 1.05 -3.15 -7.98
N ALA A 42 0.28 -2.12 -8.37
CA ALA A 42 0.04 -0.91 -7.58
C ALA A 42 -0.65 -1.19 -6.22
N ALA A 43 -1.30 -2.35 -6.06
CA ALA A 43 -1.88 -2.81 -4.79
C ALA A 43 -0.87 -2.92 -3.63
N ASN A 44 0.42 -2.92 -3.93
CA ASN A 44 1.51 -2.99 -2.96
C ASN A 44 2.36 -1.71 -2.93
N HIS A 45 1.85 -0.61 -3.48
CA HIS A 45 2.57 0.63 -3.61
C HIS A 45 1.70 1.83 -3.22
N THR A 46 2.26 2.74 -2.42
CA THR A 46 1.61 3.99 -2.00
C THR A 46 2.64 5.11 -2.05
N ARG A 47 2.24 6.28 -2.56
CA ARG A 47 3.05 7.49 -2.52
C ARG A 47 2.61 8.40 -1.39
N PHE A 48 3.55 8.76 -0.50
CA PHE A 48 3.34 9.75 0.56
C PHE A 48 3.98 11.10 0.19
N CYS A 49 3.30 12.21 0.49
CA CYS A 49 3.78 13.56 0.22
C CYS A 49 3.05 14.59 1.09
N ALA A 50 3.64 15.76 1.28
CA ALA A 50 2.97 16.89 1.96
C ALA A 50 1.82 17.45 1.13
N ALA A 51 2.05 17.60 -0.19
CA ALA A 51 1.06 17.98 -1.20
C ALA A 51 1.38 17.26 -2.51
N TYR A 52 0.41 17.16 -3.42
CA TYR A 52 0.55 16.36 -4.65
C TYR A 52 1.64 16.86 -5.60
N ASP A 53 1.95 18.16 -5.56
CA ASP A 53 3.00 18.81 -6.33
C ASP A 53 4.38 18.80 -5.63
N ASN A 54 4.45 18.30 -4.39
CA ASN A 54 5.71 18.23 -3.65
C ASN A 54 6.43 16.90 -3.89
N PRO A 55 7.76 16.86 -3.69
CA PRO A 55 8.49 15.60 -3.64
C PRO A 55 7.85 14.61 -2.66
N GLY A 56 7.78 13.33 -3.05
CA GLY A 56 7.16 12.28 -2.26
C GLY A 56 8.11 11.16 -1.89
N VAL A 57 7.60 10.26 -1.05
CA VAL A 57 8.21 9.00 -0.66
C VAL A 57 7.38 7.87 -1.23
N GLU A 58 8.00 7.01 -2.01
CA GLU A 58 7.38 5.83 -2.60
C GLU A 58 7.48 4.67 -1.63
N PHE A 59 6.34 4.21 -1.14
CA PHE A 59 6.22 3.14 -0.16
C PHE A 59 5.87 1.83 -0.85
N PHE A 60 6.80 0.89 -0.83
CA PHE A 60 6.65 -0.45 -1.40
C PHE A 60 6.48 -1.47 -0.30
N VAL A 61 5.44 -2.29 -0.40
CA VAL A 61 5.20 -3.39 0.53
C VAL A 61 5.44 -4.72 -0.18
N TYR A 62 6.31 -5.55 0.39
CA TYR A 62 6.65 -6.87 -0.12
C TYR A 62 6.31 -7.96 0.90
N GLY A 63 6.02 -9.18 0.43
CA GLY A 63 5.66 -10.29 1.31
C GLY A 63 6.82 -11.24 1.60
N GLN A 64 7.88 -11.25 0.78
CA GLN A 64 9.04 -12.12 0.95
C GLN A 64 10.31 -11.54 0.31
N GLN A 65 11.46 -12.07 0.72
CA GLN A 65 12.75 -11.85 0.07
C GLN A 65 13.10 -13.08 -0.79
N ALA A 66 13.36 -12.86 -2.08
CA ALA A 66 13.57 -13.96 -3.03
C ALA A 66 14.86 -14.76 -2.76
N PHE A 67 15.90 -14.08 -2.27
CA PHE A 67 17.23 -14.67 -2.09
C PHE A 67 17.65 -14.89 -0.64
N SER A 68 16.72 -14.75 0.32
CA SER A 68 17.00 -15.00 1.73
C SER A 68 16.31 -16.29 2.19
N ALA A 69 17.11 -17.26 2.62
CA ALA A 69 16.59 -18.51 3.20
C ALA A 69 16.07 -18.34 4.62
N THR A 70 16.48 -17.29 5.33
CA THR A 70 16.20 -17.05 6.76
C THR A 70 15.19 -15.94 7.00
N ALA A 71 14.85 -15.13 5.97
CA ALA A 71 13.84 -14.09 6.12
C ALA A 71 12.47 -14.68 6.43
N ALA A 72 11.70 -13.94 7.21
CA ALA A 72 10.32 -14.30 7.50
C ALA A 72 9.51 -14.42 6.21
N LYS A 73 8.66 -15.44 6.10
CA LYS A 73 7.80 -15.69 4.94
C LYS A 73 6.52 -16.38 5.39
N PRO A 74 5.42 -16.26 4.64
CA PRO A 74 4.18 -16.97 4.93
C PRO A 74 4.36 -18.49 4.77
N SER A 75 3.52 -19.25 5.46
CA SER A 75 3.59 -20.72 5.53
C SER A 75 2.49 -21.40 4.73
N ILE A 76 1.33 -20.76 4.57
CA ILE A 76 0.12 -21.33 3.95
C ILE A 76 0.00 -20.86 2.50
N TYR A 77 0.07 -19.56 2.29
CA TYR A 77 -0.07 -18.95 0.97
C TYR A 77 1.24 -18.33 0.48
N PRO A 78 1.52 -18.38 -0.82
CA PRO A 78 2.71 -17.74 -1.37
C PRO A 78 2.58 -16.22 -1.28
N ALA A 79 3.60 -15.57 -0.76
CA ALA A 79 3.74 -14.12 -0.91
C ALA A 79 3.89 -13.77 -2.40
N ARG A 80 3.22 -12.72 -2.84
CA ARG A 80 3.19 -12.34 -4.27
C ARG A 80 4.31 -11.40 -4.63
N GLN A 81 4.47 -10.32 -3.87
CA GLN A 81 5.50 -9.31 -4.08
C GLN A 81 6.81 -9.72 -3.39
N THR A 82 7.92 -9.59 -4.10
CA THR A 82 9.25 -9.75 -3.52
C THR A 82 9.91 -8.39 -3.26
N LEU A 83 10.85 -8.33 -2.31
CA LEU A 83 11.68 -7.15 -2.08
C LEU A 83 12.45 -6.77 -3.36
N GLU A 84 12.96 -7.76 -4.06
CA GLU A 84 13.76 -7.57 -5.27
C GLU A 84 12.94 -7.00 -6.43
N ALA A 85 11.66 -7.38 -6.55
CA ALA A 85 10.73 -6.78 -7.50
C ALA A 85 10.49 -5.31 -7.17
N SER A 86 10.19 -4.99 -5.90
CA SER A 86 10.00 -3.61 -5.45
C SER A 86 11.24 -2.75 -5.70
N GLN A 87 12.43 -3.26 -5.40
CA GLN A 87 13.70 -2.57 -5.65
C GLN A 87 13.99 -2.42 -7.15
N ALA A 88 13.61 -3.40 -7.98
CA ALA A 88 13.75 -3.30 -9.42
C ALA A 88 12.87 -2.20 -10.00
N ILE A 89 11.62 -2.08 -9.53
CA ILE A 89 10.69 -1.00 -9.90
C ILE A 89 11.27 0.36 -9.47
N ALA A 90 11.72 0.49 -8.23
CA ALA A 90 12.32 1.73 -7.73
C ALA A 90 13.52 2.17 -8.59
N ARG A 91 14.40 1.26 -8.97
CA ARG A 91 15.54 1.55 -9.88
C ARG A 91 15.07 1.92 -11.27
N LEU A 92 14.07 1.23 -11.81
CA LEU A 92 13.52 1.50 -13.14
C LEU A 92 12.94 2.92 -13.22
N HIS A 93 12.30 3.37 -12.14
CA HIS A 93 11.76 4.73 -11.99
C HIS A 93 12.80 5.77 -11.56
N GLY A 94 14.07 5.39 -11.40
CA GLY A 94 15.14 6.31 -11.00
C GLY A 94 14.99 6.89 -9.59
N LEU A 95 14.30 6.18 -8.68
CA LEU A 95 14.09 6.65 -7.32
C LEU A 95 15.40 6.62 -6.52
N ASN A 96 15.68 7.72 -5.84
CA ASN A 96 16.80 7.83 -4.92
C ASN A 96 16.50 7.08 -3.59
N ALA A 97 17.55 6.67 -2.88
CA ALA A 97 17.43 5.95 -1.61
C ALA A 97 16.66 6.71 -0.51
N GLY A 98 16.61 8.06 -0.57
CA GLY A 98 15.84 8.90 0.33
C GLY A 98 14.39 9.14 -0.11
N CYS A 99 13.93 8.51 -1.20
CA CYS A 99 12.58 8.68 -1.73
C CYS A 99 11.82 7.34 -1.82
N ALA A 100 12.36 6.27 -1.25
CA ALA A 100 11.72 4.96 -1.26
C ALA A 100 11.86 4.25 0.08
N VAL A 101 10.77 3.72 0.59
CA VAL A 101 10.70 2.87 1.79
C VAL A 101 10.18 1.50 1.39
N PHE A 102 10.85 0.45 1.85
CA PHE A 102 10.48 -0.95 1.58
C PHE A 102 10.08 -1.61 2.90
N ALA A 103 8.83 -2.03 3.01
CA ALA A 103 8.29 -2.68 4.19
C ALA A 103 7.92 -4.13 3.91
N GLN A 104 8.18 -5.02 4.86
CA GLN A 104 7.67 -6.38 4.77
C GLN A 104 6.28 -6.46 5.37
N GLN A 105 5.31 -6.93 4.59
CA GLN A 105 4.00 -7.31 5.09
C GLN A 105 4.15 -8.44 6.11
N ASN A 106 3.37 -8.40 7.18
CA ASN A 106 3.40 -9.46 8.17
C ASN A 106 3.00 -10.81 7.54
N PRO A 107 3.84 -11.85 7.56
CA PRO A 107 3.53 -13.14 6.96
C PRO A 107 2.25 -13.80 7.49
N LEU A 108 1.89 -13.56 8.77
CA LEU A 108 0.67 -14.08 9.36
C LEU A 108 -0.59 -13.52 8.69
N THR A 109 -0.55 -12.25 8.25
CA THR A 109 -1.68 -11.66 7.53
C THR A 109 -1.83 -12.23 6.12
N ILE A 110 -0.71 -12.54 5.46
CA ILE A 110 -0.74 -13.24 4.16
C ILE A 110 -1.41 -14.61 4.32
N ASP A 111 -1.05 -15.33 5.37
CA ASP A 111 -1.65 -16.65 5.70
C ASP A 111 -3.13 -16.53 6.11
N ALA A 112 -3.58 -15.36 6.56
CA ALA A 112 -4.99 -15.04 6.80
C ALA A 112 -5.75 -14.56 5.54
N GLY A 113 -5.10 -14.50 4.36
CA GLY A 113 -5.74 -14.14 3.09
C GLY A 113 -5.46 -12.72 2.60
N VAL A 114 -4.64 -11.95 3.29
CA VAL A 114 -4.21 -10.61 2.86
C VAL A 114 -3.13 -10.74 1.78
N PHE A 115 -3.52 -10.86 0.54
CA PHE A 115 -2.59 -11.12 -0.55
C PHE A 115 -1.85 -9.88 -1.07
N HIS A 116 -2.39 -8.68 -0.83
CA HIS A 116 -1.81 -7.40 -1.21
C HIS A 116 -1.93 -6.40 -0.06
N ASN A 117 -1.10 -5.38 -0.07
CA ASN A 117 -1.09 -4.34 0.96
C ASN A 117 -2.41 -3.54 1.01
N ASP A 118 -3.08 -3.32 -0.12
CA ASP A 118 -4.36 -2.60 -0.21
C ASP A 118 -5.53 -3.31 0.51
N VAL A 119 -5.34 -4.53 0.98
CA VAL A 119 -6.31 -5.26 1.83
C VAL A 119 -6.11 -4.95 3.31
N ILE A 120 -4.99 -4.32 3.71
CA ILE A 120 -4.63 -4.12 5.12
C ILE A 120 -4.09 -2.72 5.44
N SER A 121 -3.83 -1.91 4.43
CA SER A 121 -3.47 -0.51 4.59
C SER A 121 -3.79 0.32 3.36
N VAL A 122 -4.09 1.59 3.56
CA VAL A 122 -4.28 2.60 2.52
C VAL A 122 -3.67 3.92 2.96
N GLY A 123 -3.11 4.68 2.03
CA GLY A 123 -2.50 5.96 2.34
C GLY A 123 -2.82 7.03 1.30
N ASN A 124 -2.82 8.28 1.73
CA ASN A 124 -2.89 9.44 0.86
C ASN A 124 -2.20 10.63 1.53
N ARG A 125 -1.44 11.41 0.75
CA ARG A 125 -0.62 12.51 1.23
C ARG A 125 0.30 12.06 2.38
N ASN A 126 0.12 12.57 3.58
CA ASN A 126 0.88 12.20 4.76
C ASN A 126 0.12 11.29 5.74
N VAL A 127 -1.03 10.75 5.36
CA VAL A 127 -1.86 9.87 6.21
C VAL A 127 -1.66 8.42 5.80
N LEU A 128 -1.35 7.55 6.76
CA LEU A 128 -1.34 6.10 6.61
C LEU A 128 -2.40 5.50 7.53
N PHE A 129 -3.48 4.99 6.93
CA PHE A 129 -4.53 4.21 7.61
C PHE A 129 -4.19 2.73 7.47
N TYR A 130 -4.00 2.03 8.57
CA TYR A 130 -3.49 0.65 8.53
C TYR A 130 -3.95 -0.18 9.73
N HIS A 131 -4.04 -1.48 9.53
CA HIS A 131 -4.31 -2.43 10.61
C HIS A 131 -3.04 -2.67 11.45
N GLN A 132 -3.20 -2.87 12.75
CA GLN A 132 -2.11 -3.15 13.71
C GLN A 132 -1.17 -4.26 13.24
N SER A 133 -1.70 -5.28 12.58
CA SER A 133 -0.95 -6.45 12.10
C SER A 133 -0.35 -6.29 10.69
N ALA A 134 -0.43 -5.11 10.05
CA ALA A 134 -0.09 -4.94 8.63
C ALA A 134 1.37 -5.29 8.32
N PHE A 135 2.31 -4.81 9.13
CA PHE A 135 3.73 -4.90 8.83
C PHE A 135 4.48 -5.76 9.84
N LEU A 136 5.58 -6.38 9.41
CA LEU A 136 6.44 -7.18 10.28
C LEU A 136 7.17 -6.31 11.31
N ASP A 137 7.60 -5.10 10.92
CA ASP A 137 8.22 -4.08 11.79
C ASP A 137 7.51 -2.73 11.59
N THR A 138 6.35 -2.58 12.21
CA THR A 138 5.53 -1.37 12.11
C THR A 138 6.28 -0.13 12.57
N ASP A 139 6.98 -0.19 13.71
CA ASP A 139 7.72 0.97 14.25
C ASP A 139 8.84 1.42 13.31
N GLY A 140 9.54 0.47 12.70
CA GLY A 140 10.55 0.75 11.68
C GLY A 140 9.96 1.43 10.46
N VAL A 141 8.85 0.92 9.97
CA VAL A 141 8.12 1.49 8.80
C VAL A 141 7.69 2.92 9.08
N LEU A 142 7.05 3.19 10.21
CA LEU A 142 6.58 4.54 10.57
C LEU A 142 7.74 5.52 10.70
N ARG A 143 8.83 5.13 11.37
CA ARG A 143 10.04 5.97 11.49
C ARG A 143 10.66 6.27 10.14
N ASP A 144 10.76 5.29 9.25
CA ASP A 144 11.40 5.46 7.95
C ASP A 144 10.56 6.35 7.02
N LEU A 145 9.23 6.19 7.03
CA LEU A 145 8.32 7.06 6.29
C LEU A 145 8.39 8.51 6.81
N ASP A 146 8.26 8.73 8.11
CA ASP A 146 8.30 10.07 8.71
C ASP A 146 9.64 10.77 8.47
N ARG A 147 10.76 10.03 8.58
CA ARG A 147 12.10 10.57 8.32
C ARG A 147 12.30 11.01 6.88
N GLN A 148 11.73 10.31 5.90
CA GLN A 148 11.91 10.61 4.49
C GLN A 148 10.87 11.59 3.96
N LEU A 149 9.73 11.72 4.62
CA LEU A 149 8.68 12.64 4.23
C LEU A 149 9.11 14.10 4.45
N GLN A 150 9.11 14.88 3.36
CA GLN A 150 9.52 16.28 3.39
C GLN A 150 8.29 17.20 3.46
N GLY A 151 8.38 18.23 4.32
CA GLY A 151 7.34 19.27 4.40
C GLY A 151 6.08 18.91 5.19
N ALA A 152 6.00 17.69 5.73
CA ALA A 152 4.93 17.25 6.64
C ALA A 152 5.44 16.13 7.54
N SER A 153 4.76 15.90 8.66
CA SER A 153 4.94 14.69 9.47
C SER A 153 3.94 13.62 9.04
N LEU A 154 4.33 12.36 9.16
CA LEU A 154 3.42 11.22 8.93
C LEU A 154 2.31 11.23 9.99
N VAL A 155 1.08 11.01 9.56
CA VAL A 155 -0.09 10.83 10.44
C VAL A 155 -0.50 9.35 10.35
N PRO A 156 -0.04 8.50 11.28
CA PRO A 156 -0.44 7.10 11.34
C PRO A 156 -1.82 6.97 12.02
N VAL A 157 -2.77 6.37 11.33
CA VAL A 157 -4.10 6.05 11.86
C VAL A 157 -4.21 4.52 11.94
N MET A 158 -3.99 3.98 13.13
CA MET A 158 -3.94 2.55 13.37
C MET A 158 -5.30 1.99 13.76
N VAL A 159 -5.73 0.95 13.08
CA VAL A 159 -6.86 0.09 13.48
C VAL A 159 -6.33 -1.02 14.37
N SER A 160 -6.74 -1.04 15.65
CA SER A 160 -6.28 -2.09 16.57
C SER A 160 -7.03 -3.39 16.34
N GLU A 161 -6.37 -4.52 16.60
CA GLU A 161 -7.00 -5.86 16.59
C GLU A 161 -8.19 -5.96 17.54
N ARG A 162 -8.20 -5.15 18.59
CA ARG A 162 -9.27 -5.08 19.57
C ARG A 162 -10.54 -4.42 19.02
N ASP A 163 -10.37 -3.36 18.21
CA ASP A 163 -11.49 -2.58 17.69
C ASP A 163 -12.08 -3.23 16.44
N VAL A 164 -11.20 -3.68 15.54
CA VAL A 164 -11.56 -4.45 14.35
C VAL A 164 -10.57 -5.61 14.21
N SER A 165 -11.06 -6.83 14.28
CA SER A 165 -10.20 -8.01 14.09
C SER A 165 -9.69 -8.09 12.65
N LEU A 166 -8.54 -8.74 12.43
CA LEU A 166 -8.02 -8.99 11.08
C LEU A 166 -9.07 -9.67 10.20
N GLN A 167 -9.85 -10.61 10.76
CA GLN A 167 -10.91 -11.31 10.03
C GLN A 167 -12.03 -10.34 9.60
N ASP A 168 -12.46 -9.43 10.46
CA ASP A 168 -13.48 -8.43 10.14
C ASP A 168 -12.95 -7.43 9.11
N ALA A 169 -11.71 -6.96 9.26
CA ALA A 169 -11.08 -6.05 8.31
C ALA A 169 -11.00 -6.65 6.90
N VAL A 170 -10.58 -7.92 6.79
CA VAL A 170 -10.52 -8.64 5.50
C VAL A 170 -11.92 -8.92 4.96
N GLY A 171 -12.84 -9.36 5.81
CA GLY A 171 -14.21 -9.72 5.41
C GLY A 171 -15.05 -8.54 4.95
N SER A 172 -14.81 -7.35 5.49
CA SER A 172 -15.48 -6.10 5.11
C SER A 172 -14.77 -5.32 4.02
N TYR A 173 -13.57 -5.72 3.60
CA TYR A 173 -12.70 -4.97 2.68
C TYR A 173 -12.36 -3.55 3.18
N LEU A 174 -12.23 -3.36 4.49
CA LEU A 174 -12.05 -2.04 5.12
C LEU A 174 -10.94 -1.21 4.46
N PHE A 175 -9.82 -1.82 4.12
CA PHE A 175 -8.68 -1.13 3.55
C PHE A 175 -8.66 -1.08 2.01
N ASN A 176 -9.57 -1.81 1.32
CA ASN A 176 -9.86 -1.60 -0.10
C ASN A 176 -10.69 -0.32 -0.29
N SER A 177 -10.26 0.72 0.37
CA SER A 177 -10.88 2.03 0.50
C SER A 177 -10.03 3.11 -0.16
N GLN A 178 -10.53 4.33 -0.20
CA GLN A 178 -9.80 5.48 -0.71
C GLN A 178 -9.87 6.64 0.28
N LEU A 179 -8.72 7.22 0.58
CA LEU A 179 -8.60 8.49 1.28
C LEU A 179 -8.62 9.63 0.26
N LEU A 180 -9.59 10.52 0.34
CA LEU A 180 -9.76 11.67 -0.55
C LEU A 180 -9.51 12.95 0.21
N SER A 181 -8.50 13.74 -0.22
CA SER A 181 -8.17 15.01 0.43
C SER A 181 -9.12 16.13 0.02
N HIS A 182 -9.50 16.96 0.99
CA HIS A 182 -10.22 18.21 0.80
C HIS A 182 -9.28 19.43 0.91
N ALA A 183 -9.80 20.60 0.52
CA ALA A 183 -9.02 21.84 0.51
C ALA A 183 -8.58 22.30 1.91
N ASP A 184 -9.33 21.93 2.94
CA ASP A 184 -9.11 22.27 4.36
C ASP A 184 -8.20 21.27 5.11
N GLN A 185 -7.54 20.39 4.39
CA GLN A 185 -6.67 19.29 4.89
C GLN A 185 -7.43 18.13 5.55
N GLN A 186 -8.75 18.17 5.60
CA GLN A 186 -9.55 17.01 5.99
C GLN A 186 -9.54 15.96 4.88
N MET A 187 -9.86 14.73 5.24
CA MET A 187 -9.93 13.60 4.31
C MET A 187 -11.24 12.84 4.49
N SER A 188 -11.91 12.53 3.41
CA SER A 188 -12.99 11.52 3.43
C SER A 188 -12.42 10.14 3.19
N LEU A 189 -12.89 9.17 3.96
CA LEU A 189 -12.61 7.75 3.73
C LEU A 189 -13.80 7.13 2.98
N VAL A 190 -13.58 6.77 1.71
CA VAL A 190 -14.59 6.04 0.92
C VAL A 190 -14.36 4.54 1.09
N VAL A 191 -15.32 3.86 1.69
CA VAL A 191 -15.24 2.43 2.03
C VAL A 191 -16.26 1.59 1.26
N PRO A 192 -16.02 0.29 1.06
CA PRO A 192 -17.01 -0.65 0.54
C PRO A 192 -18.26 -0.74 1.43
N GLY A 193 -19.40 -1.09 0.83
CA GLY A 193 -20.68 -1.23 1.55
C GLY A 193 -20.65 -2.28 2.65
N GLU A 194 -19.82 -3.31 2.50
CA GLU A 194 -19.59 -4.39 3.47
C GLU A 194 -19.09 -3.88 4.81
N CYS A 195 -18.39 -2.74 4.85
CA CYS A 195 -17.98 -2.08 6.09
C CYS A 195 -19.18 -1.65 6.94
N ARG A 196 -20.28 -1.23 6.32
CA ARG A 196 -21.52 -0.87 7.01
C ARG A 196 -22.27 -2.09 7.54
N GLU A 197 -22.14 -3.22 6.85
CA GLU A 197 -22.82 -4.46 7.20
C GLU A 197 -22.10 -5.21 8.34
N ASN A 198 -20.82 -4.95 8.57
CA ASN A 198 -20.06 -5.51 9.68
C ASN A 198 -20.19 -4.61 10.91
N PRO A 199 -20.80 -5.08 12.04
CA PRO A 199 -21.07 -4.24 13.21
C PRO A 199 -19.79 -3.68 13.87
N ALA A 200 -18.70 -4.45 13.94
CA ALA A 200 -17.46 -4.01 14.55
C ALA A 200 -16.79 -2.90 13.70
N VAL A 201 -16.77 -3.10 12.38
CA VAL A 201 -16.20 -2.11 11.45
C VAL A 201 -17.04 -0.84 11.42
N SER A 202 -18.37 -0.95 11.37
CA SER A 202 -19.28 0.22 11.40
C SER A 202 -19.10 1.05 12.68
N ALA A 203 -19.06 0.40 13.84
CA ALA A 203 -18.85 1.08 15.12
C ALA A 203 -17.46 1.74 15.22
N TYR A 204 -16.42 1.08 14.67
CA TYR A 204 -15.08 1.67 14.59
C TYR A 204 -15.07 2.92 13.70
N LEU A 205 -15.70 2.87 12.53
CA LEU A 205 -15.76 4.00 11.60
C LEU A 205 -16.50 5.21 12.21
N ASP A 206 -17.57 4.97 12.96
CA ASP A 206 -18.26 6.04 13.71
C ASP A 206 -17.29 6.71 14.73
N THR A 207 -16.52 5.91 15.46
CA THR A 207 -15.51 6.41 16.41
C THR A 207 -14.38 7.16 15.69
N LEU A 208 -13.93 6.67 14.54
CA LEU A 208 -12.88 7.28 13.74
C LEU A 208 -13.26 8.68 13.24
N ILE A 209 -14.50 8.85 12.79
CA ILE A 209 -15.04 10.12 12.30
C ILE A 209 -15.19 11.14 13.44
N ASP A 210 -15.58 10.69 14.63
CA ASP A 210 -15.74 11.54 15.82
C ASP A 210 -14.39 11.96 16.44
N ASP A 211 -13.28 11.30 16.09
CA ASP A 211 -11.95 11.61 16.60
C ASP A 211 -11.31 12.77 15.81
N THR A 212 -11.38 13.96 16.38
CA THR A 212 -10.79 15.18 15.80
C THR A 212 -9.27 15.23 15.80
N THR A 213 -8.57 14.22 16.34
CA THR A 213 -7.10 14.16 16.36
C THR A 213 -6.50 13.62 15.06
N ASN A 214 -7.30 13.00 14.22
CA ASN A 214 -6.95 12.54 12.89
C ASN A 214 -7.67 13.34 11.80
N PRO A 215 -7.18 13.38 10.55
CA PRO A 215 -7.78 14.18 9.48
C PRO A 215 -8.95 13.48 8.76
N ILE A 216 -9.34 12.26 9.14
CA ILE A 216 -10.41 11.50 8.48
C ILE A 216 -11.76 11.92 9.07
N SER A 217 -12.71 12.30 8.21
CA SER A 217 -14.03 12.77 8.57
C SER A 217 -15.13 12.20 7.65
#